data_56b1dffaf5604716002271d9c5cfa125
#
_entry.id   56b1dffaf5604716002271d9c5cfa125
#
_cell.length_a   1.000
_cell.length_b   1.000
_cell.length_c   1.000
_cell.angle_alpha   90.00
_cell.angle_beta   90.00
_cell.angle_gamma   90.00
#
_symmetry.space_group_name_H-M   'P 1'
#
loop_
_entity.id
_entity.type
_entity.pdbx_description
1 polymer ?
#
loop_
_entity_poly.entity_id
_entity_poly.type
_entity_poly.pdbx_seq_one_letter_code
_entity_poly.pdbx_strand_id
1 'polypeptide(L)'
;MAVEAFMASRPGDSSRVTLRLITAADQAEFLGLAAVSAGLHHPWMTLAATPQEFQAYLRRFDHVTAEGFLICTRATGAIAGVAHINSIIRGRFQNGSLSYAAFAPAAGQGYMSEGLGLVLRYAFEQLRLHRLDAQIQPGNHASLRLVRRLGFRNEGYSPGLLFIDGAWRDHERWAITSDMIGIVPTDPHPSLPGR
;
A
#
# COMPACT_ATOMS: atom_id res chain seq x y z
N MET A 1 9.88 12.16 7.54
CA MET A 1 11.39 12.04 7.51
C MET A 1 11.90 10.86 6.71
N ALA A 2 11.61 9.58 7.05
CA ALA A 2 12.20 8.44 6.31
C ALA A 2 11.72 8.36 4.84
N VAL A 3 10.44 8.56 4.57
CA VAL A 3 9.89 8.48 3.20
C VAL A 3 10.34 9.65 2.33
N GLU A 4 10.45 10.85 2.89
CA GLU A 4 10.95 12.02 2.16
C GLU A 4 12.43 11.85 1.80
N ALA A 5 13.25 11.36 2.74
CA ALA A 5 14.66 11.04 2.49
C ALA A 5 14.80 9.95 1.43
N PHE A 6 13.96 8.90 1.46
CA PHE A 6 13.91 7.87 0.45
C PHE A 6 13.59 8.44 -0.94
N MET A 7 12.59 9.32 -1.05
CA MET A 7 12.24 9.96 -2.31
C MET A 7 13.33 10.93 -2.80
N ALA A 8 13.97 11.66 -1.87
CA ALA A 8 15.06 12.59 -2.19
C ALA A 8 16.34 11.87 -2.66
N SER A 9 16.58 10.63 -2.22
CA SER A 9 17.76 9.83 -2.62
C SER A 9 17.67 9.23 -4.03
N ARG A 10 16.62 9.53 -4.77
CA ARG A 10 16.36 9.00 -6.13
C ARG A 10 16.31 10.11 -7.20
N PRO A 11 17.39 10.89 -7.38
CA PRO A 11 17.49 11.84 -8.47
C PRO A 11 17.51 11.05 -9.79
N GLY A 12 16.61 11.39 -10.73
CA GLY A 12 16.50 10.71 -12.02
C GLY A 12 15.46 9.60 -12.08
N ASP A 13 14.69 9.34 -11.01
CA ASP A 13 13.49 8.50 -11.08
C ASP A 13 12.48 9.15 -12.05
N SER A 14 12.22 8.47 -13.17
CA SER A 14 11.28 8.91 -14.22
C SER A 14 9.80 8.72 -13.82
N SER A 15 9.52 8.28 -12.60
CA SER A 15 8.15 8.12 -12.10
C SER A 15 7.39 9.46 -12.12
N ARG A 16 6.17 9.42 -12.64
CA ARG A 16 5.25 10.57 -12.64
C ARG A 16 4.64 10.86 -11.28
N VAL A 17 4.91 9.99 -10.29
CA VAL A 17 4.38 10.09 -8.93
C VAL A 17 5.49 10.16 -7.90
N THR A 18 5.12 10.60 -6.71
CA THR A 18 5.94 10.58 -5.49
C THR A 18 5.14 9.98 -4.34
N LEU A 19 5.83 9.52 -3.31
CA LEU A 19 5.23 9.08 -2.05
C LEU A 19 5.43 10.14 -0.98
N ARG A 20 4.43 10.30 -0.13
CA ARG A 20 4.55 10.96 1.16
C ARG A 20 3.68 10.26 2.21
N LEU A 21 3.98 10.47 3.47
CA LEU A 21 3.12 9.98 4.54
C LEU A 21 1.81 10.78 4.54
N ILE A 22 0.72 10.08 4.89
CA ILE A 22 -0.56 10.73 5.14
C ILE A 22 -0.53 11.45 6.49
N THR A 23 -1.09 12.65 6.54
CA THR A 23 -1.11 13.50 7.74
C THR A 23 -2.50 14.09 8.00
N ALA A 24 -2.69 14.72 9.13
CA ALA A 24 -3.94 15.40 9.46
C ALA A 24 -4.28 16.57 8.48
N ALA A 25 -3.28 17.17 7.85
CA ALA A 25 -3.48 18.24 6.87
C ALA A 25 -4.18 17.74 5.58
N ASP A 26 -4.16 16.45 5.32
CA ASP A 26 -4.74 15.85 4.12
C ASP A 26 -6.26 15.60 4.23
N GLN A 27 -6.84 15.82 5.42
CA GLN A 27 -8.22 15.44 5.71
C GLN A 27 -9.23 15.93 4.67
N ALA A 28 -9.20 17.21 4.32
CA ALA A 28 -10.20 17.80 3.43
C ALA A 28 -10.11 17.21 2.01
N GLU A 29 -8.90 17.15 1.44
CA GLU A 29 -8.68 16.58 0.10
C GLU A 29 -9.01 15.09 0.08
N PHE A 30 -8.53 14.33 1.08
CA PHE A 30 -8.79 12.90 1.20
C PHE A 30 -10.29 12.58 1.23
N LEU A 31 -11.06 13.24 2.10
CA LEU A 31 -12.48 13.01 2.24
C LEU A 31 -13.24 13.37 0.96
N GLY A 32 -12.89 14.47 0.30
CA GLY A 32 -13.45 14.84 -0.99
C GLY A 32 -13.19 13.78 -2.06
N LEU A 33 -11.95 13.29 -2.14
CA LEU A 33 -11.57 12.23 -3.08
C LEU A 33 -12.23 10.89 -2.75
N ALA A 34 -12.33 10.53 -1.47
CA ALA A 34 -12.99 9.29 -1.04
C ALA A 34 -14.49 9.30 -1.43
N ALA A 35 -15.16 10.44 -1.24
CA ALA A 35 -16.58 10.59 -1.60
C ALA A 35 -16.84 10.38 -3.09
N VAL A 36 -16.07 11.04 -3.98
CA VAL A 36 -16.23 10.88 -5.43
C VAL A 36 -15.73 9.52 -5.95
N SER A 37 -15.01 8.77 -5.13
CA SER A 37 -14.45 7.45 -5.48
C SER A 37 -15.20 6.28 -4.88
N ALA A 38 -16.28 6.52 -4.11
CA ALA A 38 -17.00 5.48 -3.38
C ALA A 38 -17.44 4.33 -4.30
N GLY A 39 -17.97 4.63 -5.49
CA GLY A 39 -18.37 3.63 -6.48
C GLY A 39 -17.21 2.81 -7.06
N LEU A 40 -15.98 3.36 -7.08
CA LEU A 40 -14.78 2.65 -7.49
C LEU A 40 -14.31 1.67 -6.42
N HIS A 41 -14.48 2.04 -5.15
CA HIS A 41 -14.01 1.25 -4.01
C HIS A 41 -14.98 0.14 -3.61
N HIS A 42 -16.30 0.38 -3.72
CA HIS A 42 -17.31 -0.62 -3.42
C HIS A 42 -17.33 -1.74 -4.48
N PRO A 43 -17.45 -3.01 -4.10
CA PRO A 43 -17.59 -3.56 -2.74
C PRO A 43 -16.25 -4.00 -2.10
N TRP A 44 -15.10 -3.56 -2.65
CA TRP A 44 -13.79 -4.11 -2.32
C TRP A 44 -13.23 -3.61 -0.99
N MET A 45 -13.49 -2.36 -0.68
CA MET A 45 -13.03 -1.70 0.53
C MET A 45 -13.82 -0.44 0.83
N THR A 46 -13.73 0.03 2.07
CA THR A 46 -14.28 1.32 2.50
C THR A 46 -13.15 2.22 3.00
N LEU A 47 -13.12 3.46 2.55
CA LEU A 47 -12.25 4.51 3.09
C LEU A 47 -13.02 5.37 4.08
N ALA A 48 -12.31 6.14 4.90
CA ALA A 48 -12.91 7.11 5.81
C ALA A 48 -13.75 8.12 5.02
N ALA A 49 -15.00 8.34 5.48
CA ALA A 49 -15.97 9.22 4.84
C ALA A 49 -16.30 10.46 5.71
N THR A 50 -15.90 10.45 6.98
CA THR A 50 -16.12 11.55 7.92
C THR A 50 -14.80 12.00 8.57
N PRO A 51 -14.72 13.24 9.10
CA PRO A 51 -13.55 13.70 9.82
C PRO A 51 -13.17 12.79 11.00
N GLN A 52 -14.14 12.26 11.73
CA GLN A 52 -13.91 11.37 12.86
C GLN A 52 -13.32 10.03 12.41
N GLU A 53 -13.84 9.46 11.31
CA GLU A 53 -13.29 8.24 10.71
C GLU A 53 -11.87 8.48 10.17
N PHE A 54 -11.60 9.65 9.55
CA PHE A 54 -10.28 9.99 9.07
C PHE A 54 -9.26 10.10 10.22
N GLN A 55 -9.64 10.69 11.35
CA GLN A 55 -8.78 10.72 12.54
C GLN A 55 -8.54 9.30 13.10
N ALA A 56 -9.55 8.44 13.11
CA ALA A 56 -9.39 7.04 13.51
C ALA A 56 -8.50 6.28 12.53
N TYR A 57 -8.63 6.54 11.24
CA TYR A 57 -7.80 5.98 10.19
C TYR A 57 -6.33 6.38 10.34
N LEU A 58 -6.02 7.66 10.64
CA LEU A 58 -4.64 8.12 10.86
C LEU A 58 -3.98 7.45 12.07
N ARG A 59 -4.73 7.24 13.15
CA ARG A 59 -4.19 6.59 14.36
C ARG A 59 -3.73 5.15 14.15
N ARG A 60 -4.08 4.52 13.03
CA ARG A 60 -3.60 3.18 12.68
C ARG A 60 -2.13 3.16 12.26
N PHE A 61 -1.60 4.29 11.81
CA PHE A 61 -0.23 4.38 11.28
C PHE A 61 0.72 4.83 12.39
N ASP A 62 1.19 3.85 13.14
CA ASP A 62 2.11 4.03 14.28
C ASP A 62 3.59 4.02 13.87
N HIS A 63 3.86 3.81 12.57
CA HIS A 63 5.20 3.66 11.99
C HIS A 63 6.03 2.50 12.55
N VAL A 64 5.38 1.56 13.23
CA VAL A 64 5.96 0.34 13.77
C VAL A 64 5.27 -0.90 13.21
N THR A 65 3.94 -0.94 13.34
CA THR A 65 3.09 -2.04 12.87
C THR A 65 2.32 -1.70 11.60
N ALA A 66 2.21 -0.42 11.27
CA ALA A 66 1.56 0.04 10.04
C ALA A 66 2.13 1.36 9.53
N GLU A 67 2.17 1.48 8.20
CA GLU A 67 2.56 2.67 7.44
C GLU A 67 1.46 3.08 6.47
N GLY A 68 1.19 4.38 6.38
CA GLY A 68 0.20 4.94 5.45
C GLY A 68 0.81 5.97 4.50
N PHE A 69 0.61 5.77 3.19
CA PHE A 69 1.18 6.61 2.14
C PHE A 69 0.10 7.22 1.27
N LEU A 70 0.34 8.45 0.85
CA LEU A 70 -0.31 9.05 -0.31
C LEU A 70 0.59 8.92 -1.53
N ILE A 71 0.00 8.50 -2.64
CA ILE A 71 0.62 8.52 -3.96
C ILE A 71 0.17 9.82 -4.62
N CYS A 72 1.11 10.73 -4.85
CA CYS A 72 0.83 12.06 -5.39
C CYS A 72 1.47 12.24 -6.75
N THR A 73 0.80 12.94 -7.67
CA THR A 73 1.39 13.28 -8.96
C THR A 73 2.52 14.29 -8.77
N ARG A 74 3.66 14.11 -9.44
CA ARG A 74 4.78 15.07 -9.35
C ARG A 74 4.46 16.42 -9.97
N ALA A 75 3.62 16.42 -11.01
CA ALA A 75 3.31 17.64 -11.75
C ALA A 75 2.50 18.65 -10.93
N THR A 76 1.59 18.19 -10.09
CA THR A 76 0.64 19.07 -9.39
C THR A 76 0.59 18.85 -7.89
N GLY A 77 1.19 17.77 -7.37
CA GLY A 77 1.05 17.36 -5.98
C GLY A 77 -0.30 16.70 -5.64
N ALA A 78 -1.23 16.63 -6.58
CA ALA A 78 -2.57 16.07 -6.36
C ALA A 78 -2.51 14.59 -5.95
N ILE A 79 -3.38 14.20 -5.02
CA ILE A 79 -3.45 12.83 -4.53
C ILE A 79 -4.08 11.93 -5.58
N ALA A 80 -3.32 10.97 -6.09
CA ALA A 80 -3.78 9.96 -7.05
C ALA A 80 -4.34 8.69 -6.39
N GLY A 81 -3.88 8.38 -5.20
CA GLY A 81 -4.32 7.21 -4.45
C GLY A 81 -3.64 7.09 -3.10
N VAL A 82 -4.01 6.02 -2.39
CA VAL A 82 -3.44 5.66 -1.10
C VAL A 82 -2.87 4.26 -1.13
N ALA A 83 -1.86 4.01 -0.30
CA ALA A 83 -1.32 2.68 -0.05
C ALA A 83 -0.96 2.53 1.43
N HIS A 84 -1.17 1.34 1.97
CA HIS A 84 -0.84 1.01 3.35
C HIS A 84 -0.04 -0.28 3.41
N ILE A 85 0.92 -0.32 4.31
CA ILE A 85 1.55 -1.56 4.76
C ILE A 85 1.04 -1.77 6.17
N ASN A 86 0.19 -2.78 6.35
CA ASN A 86 -0.44 -3.12 7.62
C ASN A 86 0.18 -4.38 8.20
N SER A 87 -0.04 -4.64 9.49
CA SER A 87 0.37 -5.87 10.17
C SER A 87 1.85 -6.19 9.91
N ILE A 88 2.71 -5.19 10.10
CA ILE A 88 4.15 -5.37 9.96
C ILE A 88 4.62 -6.28 11.10
N ILE A 89 5.07 -7.48 10.74
CA ILE A 89 5.57 -8.49 11.67
C ILE A 89 7.07 -8.65 11.43
N ARG A 90 7.85 -8.39 12.47
CA ARG A 90 9.32 -8.44 12.45
C ARG A 90 9.86 -9.85 12.79
N GLY A 91 11.12 -9.93 13.12
CA GLY A 91 11.83 -11.16 13.47
C GLY A 91 12.02 -12.06 12.25
N ARG A 92 11.71 -13.33 12.38
CA ARG A 92 11.88 -14.31 11.29
C ARG A 92 10.87 -14.17 10.17
N PHE A 93 9.79 -13.43 10.36
CA PHE A 93 8.72 -13.30 9.36
C PHE A 93 8.98 -12.13 8.40
N GLN A 94 9.42 -10.97 8.91
CA GLN A 94 9.69 -9.75 8.13
C GLN A 94 8.66 -9.51 7.04
N ASN A 95 7.38 -9.55 7.42
CA ASN A 95 6.23 -9.49 6.52
C ASN A 95 5.34 -8.28 6.80
N GLY A 96 4.59 -7.82 5.79
CA GLY A 96 3.52 -6.85 5.91
C GLY A 96 2.39 -7.14 4.93
N SER A 97 1.20 -6.61 5.20
CA SER A 97 0.04 -6.73 4.32
C SER A 97 -0.18 -5.42 3.57
N LEU A 98 -0.12 -5.46 2.23
CA LEU A 98 -0.32 -4.32 1.34
C LEU A 98 -1.80 -4.15 1.03
N SER A 99 -2.34 -2.96 1.30
CA SER A 99 -3.64 -2.52 0.81
C SER A 99 -3.53 -1.17 0.10
N TYR A 100 -4.42 -0.89 -0.87
CA TYR A 100 -4.34 0.32 -1.67
C TYR A 100 -5.68 0.66 -2.34
N ALA A 101 -5.85 1.93 -2.68
CA ALA A 101 -6.97 2.42 -3.46
C ALA A 101 -6.54 3.56 -4.38
N ALA A 102 -7.00 3.53 -5.63
CA ALA A 102 -6.92 4.68 -6.52
C ALA A 102 -8.06 5.65 -6.23
N PHE A 103 -7.84 6.95 -6.37
CA PHE A 103 -8.95 7.89 -6.41
C PHE A 103 -9.45 8.07 -7.86
N ALA A 104 -10.78 8.22 -8.00
CA ALA A 104 -11.46 8.23 -9.29
C ALA A 104 -10.87 9.23 -10.31
N PRO A 105 -10.49 10.48 -9.95
CA PRO A 105 -9.90 11.42 -10.90
C PRO A 105 -8.58 10.97 -11.51
N ALA A 106 -7.85 10.07 -10.81
CA ALA A 106 -6.55 9.57 -11.23
C ALA A 106 -6.56 8.09 -11.66
N ALA A 107 -7.72 7.45 -11.60
CA ALA A 107 -7.86 6.03 -11.94
C ALA A 107 -7.58 5.77 -13.42
N GLY A 108 -7.01 4.59 -13.74
CA GLY A 108 -6.73 4.17 -15.11
C GLY A 108 -5.49 4.80 -15.76
N GLN A 109 -4.86 5.79 -15.13
CA GLN A 109 -3.73 6.55 -15.70
C GLN A 109 -2.36 5.92 -15.43
N GLY A 110 -2.30 4.79 -14.72
CA GLY A 110 -1.06 4.08 -14.39
C GLY A 110 -0.38 4.56 -13.11
N TYR A 111 -0.82 5.62 -12.48
CA TYR A 111 -0.22 6.18 -11.26
C TYR A 111 -0.13 5.19 -10.11
N MET A 112 -1.14 4.33 -9.94
CA MET A 112 -1.08 3.28 -8.92
C MET A 112 0.01 2.25 -9.18
N SER A 113 0.28 1.90 -10.44
CA SER A 113 1.37 0.98 -10.79
C SER A 113 2.73 1.56 -10.42
N GLU A 114 2.97 2.82 -10.76
CA GLU A 114 4.20 3.55 -10.42
C GLU A 114 4.33 3.74 -8.90
N GLY A 115 3.26 4.20 -8.25
CA GLY A 115 3.24 4.47 -6.82
C GLY A 115 3.45 3.22 -5.97
N LEU A 116 2.79 2.11 -6.32
CA LEU A 116 3.00 0.84 -5.61
C LEU A 116 4.40 0.29 -5.86
N GLY A 117 4.99 0.49 -7.04
CA GLY A 117 6.40 0.19 -7.28
C GLY A 117 7.34 0.91 -6.30
N LEU A 118 7.06 2.19 -6.00
CA LEU A 118 7.80 2.95 -4.98
C LEU A 118 7.53 2.41 -3.56
N VAL A 119 6.28 2.03 -3.25
CA VAL A 119 5.93 1.43 -1.94
C VAL A 119 6.66 0.11 -1.73
N LEU A 120 6.74 -0.76 -2.75
CA LEU A 120 7.48 -2.02 -2.69
C LEU A 120 8.96 -1.76 -2.38
N ARG A 121 9.57 -0.81 -3.09
CA ARG A 121 10.98 -0.45 -2.83
C ARG A 121 11.17 0.10 -1.42
N TYR A 122 10.29 0.99 -0.97
CA TYR A 122 10.34 1.52 0.39
C TYR A 122 10.22 0.39 1.44
N ALA A 123 9.28 -0.53 1.25
CA ALA A 123 9.10 -1.67 2.14
C ALA A 123 10.36 -2.55 2.25
N PHE A 124 11.02 -2.81 1.14
CA PHE A 124 12.17 -3.71 1.12
C PHE A 124 13.49 -3.00 1.42
N GLU A 125 13.70 -1.77 0.94
CA GLU A 125 14.93 -1.01 1.13
C GLU A 125 14.98 -0.29 2.50
N GLN A 126 13.87 0.32 2.94
CA GLN A 126 13.84 1.14 4.16
C GLN A 126 13.27 0.38 5.35
N LEU A 127 12.11 -0.26 5.19
CA LEU A 127 11.52 -1.06 6.26
C LEU A 127 12.18 -2.43 6.39
N ARG A 128 13.03 -2.84 5.43
CA ARG A 128 13.77 -4.10 5.44
C ARG A 128 12.86 -5.33 5.60
N LEU A 129 11.67 -5.24 5.04
CA LEU A 129 10.77 -6.39 4.98
C LEU A 129 11.31 -7.38 3.94
N HIS A 130 11.04 -8.65 4.15
CA HIS A 130 11.32 -9.71 3.19
C HIS A 130 10.14 -9.92 2.24
N ARG A 131 8.90 -9.68 2.72
CA ARG A 131 7.69 -10.08 2.02
C ARG A 131 6.58 -9.04 2.21
N LEU A 132 5.78 -8.86 1.17
CA LEU A 132 4.46 -8.22 1.23
C LEU A 132 3.39 -9.14 0.67
N ASP A 133 2.29 -9.28 1.43
CA ASP A 133 1.09 -9.98 1.01
C ASP A 133 0.03 -8.99 0.52
N ALA A 134 -0.81 -9.41 -0.43
CA ALA A 134 -2.01 -8.70 -0.84
C ALA A 134 -3.17 -9.70 -0.95
N GLN A 135 -4.27 -9.42 -0.23
CA GLN A 135 -5.49 -10.21 -0.27
C GLN A 135 -6.50 -9.50 -1.17
N ILE A 136 -6.89 -10.14 -2.26
CA ILE A 136 -7.71 -9.53 -3.31
C ILE A 136 -8.96 -10.38 -3.57
N GLN A 137 -10.13 -9.76 -3.49
CA GLN A 137 -11.37 -10.46 -3.85
C GLN A 137 -11.33 -10.88 -5.33
N PRO A 138 -11.76 -12.10 -5.68
CA PRO A 138 -11.64 -12.65 -7.05
C PRO A 138 -12.30 -11.80 -8.13
N GLY A 139 -13.37 -11.08 -7.79
CA GLY A 139 -14.05 -10.17 -8.71
C GLY A 139 -13.33 -8.83 -8.95
N ASN A 140 -12.31 -8.48 -8.15
CA ASN A 140 -11.56 -7.23 -8.30
C ASN A 140 -10.49 -7.35 -9.40
N HIS A 141 -10.94 -7.47 -10.64
CA HIS A 141 -10.07 -7.66 -11.80
C HIS A 141 -9.04 -6.53 -12.01
N ALA A 142 -9.38 -5.29 -11.58
CA ALA A 142 -8.45 -4.18 -11.68
C ALA A 142 -7.24 -4.38 -10.76
N SER A 143 -7.49 -4.75 -9.50
CA SER A 143 -6.46 -5.05 -8.52
C SER A 143 -5.65 -6.30 -8.90
N LEU A 144 -6.30 -7.36 -9.37
CA LEU A 144 -5.62 -8.57 -9.86
C LEU A 144 -4.66 -8.29 -11.01
N ARG A 145 -5.06 -7.46 -11.97
CA ARG A 145 -4.16 -7.04 -13.07
C ARG A 145 -2.98 -6.21 -12.56
N LEU A 146 -3.22 -5.37 -11.56
CA LEU A 146 -2.19 -4.49 -11.00
C LEU A 146 -1.11 -5.30 -10.27
N VAL A 147 -1.48 -6.23 -9.37
CA VAL A 147 -0.50 -7.06 -8.66
C VAL A 147 0.27 -7.98 -9.59
N ARG A 148 -0.38 -8.56 -10.62
CA ARG A 148 0.33 -9.34 -11.66
C ARG A 148 1.39 -8.51 -12.37
N ARG A 149 1.05 -7.27 -12.75
CA ARG A 149 2.00 -6.34 -13.40
C ARG A 149 3.17 -5.98 -12.49
N LEU A 150 2.94 -5.87 -11.19
CA LEU A 150 3.98 -5.59 -10.20
C LEU A 150 4.84 -6.81 -9.85
N GLY A 151 4.54 -7.98 -10.40
CA GLY A 151 5.32 -9.20 -10.19
C GLY A 151 4.89 -10.03 -8.99
N PHE A 152 3.75 -9.75 -8.36
CA PHE A 152 3.22 -10.62 -7.31
C PHE A 152 2.90 -12.01 -7.86
N ARG A 153 3.16 -13.02 -7.05
CA ARG A 153 2.82 -14.42 -7.29
C ARG A 153 1.52 -14.78 -6.58
N ASN A 154 0.61 -15.46 -7.28
CA ASN A 154 -0.58 -16.04 -6.64
C ASN A 154 -0.16 -17.26 -5.80
N GLU A 155 -0.53 -17.27 -4.53
CA GLU A 155 -0.22 -18.34 -3.58
C GLU A 155 -1.46 -19.09 -3.09
N GLY A 156 -2.59 -18.88 -3.75
CA GLY A 156 -3.80 -19.63 -3.50
C GLY A 156 -5.02 -18.79 -3.16
N TYR A 157 -6.01 -19.46 -2.61
CA TYR A 157 -7.34 -18.93 -2.35
C TYR A 157 -7.74 -19.22 -0.91
N SER A 158 -8.43 -18.27 -0.27
CA SER A 158 -8.93 -18.40 1.10
C SER A 158 -10.41 -18.01 1.13
N PRO A 159 -11.32 -18.98 1.33
CA PRO A 159 -12.73 -18.70 1.53
C PRO A 159 -12.96 -17.92 2.83
N GLY A 160 -13.89 -16.95 2.81
CA GLY A 160 -14.31 -16.22 3.98
C GLY A 160 -13.18 -15.54 4.76
N LEU A 161 -12.16 -14.99 4.07
CA LEU A 161 -10.93 -14.51 4.73
C LEU A 161 -11.11 -13.21 5.49
N LEU A 162 -11.79 -12.22 4.91
CA LEU A 162 -11.95 -10.89 5.51
C LEU A 162 -13.43 -10.51 5.59
N PHE A 163 -13.79 -9.84 6.68
CA PHE A 163 -15.13 -9.27 6.84
C PHE A 163 -15.18 -7.89 6.18
N ILE A 164 -15.87 -7.81 5.04
CA ILE A 164 -15.97 -6.59 4.24
C ILE A 164 -17.44 -6.40 3.83
N ASP A 165 -17.95 -5.19 4.04
CA ASP A 165 -19.30 -4.81 3.66
C ASP A 165 -20.36 -5.82 4.18
N GLY A 166 -20.31 -6.06 5.50
CA GLY A 166 -21.28 -6.88 6.23
C GLY A 166 -21.20 -8.39 6.00
N ALA A 167 -20.16 -8.91 5.30
CA ALA A 167 -20.00 -10.34 5.05
C ALA A 167 -18.55 -10.79 5.02
N TRP A 168 -18.31 -12.06 5.34
CA TRP A 168 -17.03 -12.71 5.11
C TRP A 168 -16.83 -12.93 3.62
N ARG A 169 -15.73 -12.40 3.06
CA ARG A 169 -15.43 -12.43 1.63
C ARG A 169 -14.22 -13.30 1.32
N ASP A 170 -14.31 -14.00 0.22
CA ASP A 170 -13.24 -14.82 -0.31
C ASP A 170 -12.15 -13.97 -0.92
N HIS A 171 -10.89 -14.42 -0.81
CA HIS A 171 -9.75 -13.70 -1.37
C HIS A 171 -8.75 -14.63 -2.06
N GLU A 172 -8.21 -14.20 -3.17
CA GLU A 172 -6.95 -14.69 -3.69
C GLU A 172 -5.81 -14.12 -2.85
N ARG A 173 -4.84 -14.97 -2.52
CA ARG A 173 -3.64 -14.58 -1.77
C ARG A 173 -2.49 -14.35 -2.75
N TRP A 174 -2.02 -13.13 -2.78
CA TRP A 174 -0.90 -12.71 -3.62
C TRP A 174 0.25 -12.28 -2.74
N ALA A 175 1.49 -12.56 -3.18
CA ALA A 175 2.67 -12.17 -2.43
C ALA A 175 3.83 -11.79 -3.36
N ILE A 176 4.69 -10.92 -2.85
CA ILE A 176 5.96 -10.57 -3.47
C ILE A 176 7.05 -10.55 -2.40
N THR A 177 8.23 -11.07 -2.73
CA THR A 177 9.41 -11.02 -1.87
C THR A 177 10.46 -10.09 -2.44
N SER A 178 11.35 -9.60 -1.58
CA SER A 178 12.36 -8.62 -1.95
C SER A 178 13.29 -9.10 -3.07
N ASP A 179 13.63 -10.39 -3.08
CA ASP A 179 14.47 -11.02 -4.09
C ASP A 179 13.79 -11.06 -5.48
N MET A 180 12.46 -11.17 -5.53
CA MET A 180 11.70 -11.16 -6.81
C MET A 180 11.84 -9.83 -7.58
N ILE A 181 12.22 -8.74 -6.90
CA ILE A 181 12.51 -7.44 -7.53
C ILE A 181 13.98 -7.02 -7.40
N GLY A 182 14.86 -7.98 -7.13
CA GLY A 182 16.31 -7.78 -7.07
C GLY A 182 16.80 -7.00 -5.84
N ILE A 183 16.01 -6.92 -4.78
CA ILE A 183 16.39 -6.30 -3.51
C ILE A 183 16.60 -7.41 -2.50
N VAL A 184 17.89 -7.69 -2.19
CA VAL A 184 18.25 -8.69 -1.17
C VAL A 184 18.69 -7.94 0.08
N PRO A 185 18.00 -8.07 1.22
CA PRO A 185 18.43 -7.50 2.49
C PRO A 185 19.78 -8.10 2.90
N THR A 186 20.72 -7.26 3.31
CA THR A 186 22.06 -7.71 3.77
C THR A 186 22.01 -8.45 5.09
N ASP A 187 20.96 -8.23 5.89
CA ASP A 187 20.72 -8.91 7.16
C ASP A 187 19.23 -9.22 7.29
N PRO A 188 18.83 -10.49 7.17
CA PRO A 188 17.42 -10.87 7.32
C PRO A 188 16.92 -10.78 8.77
N HIS A 189 17.80 -10.60 9.77
CA HIS A 189 17.45 -10.60 11.18
C HIS A 189 18.16 -9.52 12.01
N PRO A 190 18.00 -8.21 11.67
CA PRO A 190 18.71 -7.16 12.41
C PRO A 190 18.39 -7.07 13.90
N SER A 191 17.37 -7.78 14.37
CA SER A 191 16.87 -7.75 15.75
C SER A 191 17.13 -9.04 16.53
N LEU A 192 17.76 -10.06 15.96
CA LEU A 192 18.11 -11.27 16.71
C LEU A 192 19.52 -11.08 17.29
N PRO A 193 19.69 -11.21 18.63
CA PRO A 193 21.03 -11.25 19.21
C PRO A 193 21.81 -12.38 18.54
N GLY A 194 23.05 -12.08 18.16
CA GLY A 194 23.96 -13.07 17.57
C GLY A 194 23.99 -14.33 18.44
N ARG A 195 24.04 -15.48 17.77
CA ARG A 195 24.34 -16.74 18.45
C ARG A 195 25.79 -16.77 18.86
#